data_8fe025b737cfa65b7043ad61e06a3fb6
#
_entry.id   8fe025b737cfa65b7043ad61e06a3fb6
#
_cell.length_a   1.000
_cell.length_b   1.000
_cell.length_c   1.000
_cell.angle_alpha   90.00
_cell.angle_beta   90.00
_cell.angle_gamma   90.00
#
_symmetry.space_group_name_H-M   'P 1'
#
loop_
_entity.id
_entity.type
_entity.pdbx_description
1 polymer ?
#
loop_
_entity_poly.entity_id
_entity_poly.type
_entity_poly.pdbx_seq_one_letter_code
_entity_poly.pdbx_strand_id
1 'polypeptide(L)'
;HTRFVCKPNRGHGNVTGADNVVAWRTGYPFGVNLARGYPRFNPGEYTASDVLARGEADAAIIIASDPMANFSEPARQHLKSIPYIAFDPKETPTTRDAEVAFTVATYGINVPGTVYRMDDIPIPLRPAFDCHHPSDLEILQGIETRVQELIALESPATEENSSLRPARESTNGSVTE
;
A
#
# COMPACT_ATOMS: atom_id res chain seq x y z
N HIS A 1 -14.78 -28.21 30.45
CA HIS A 1 -13.84 -27.26 29.84
C HIS A 1 -14.55 -26.45 28.76
N THR A 2 -14.69 -25.14 28.93
CA THR A 2 -15.25 -24.24 27.93
C THR A 2 -14.12 -23.80 27.00
N ARG A 3 -14.28 -23.96 25.69
CA ARG A 3 -13.38 -23.37 24.70
C ARG A 3 -13.75 -21.90 24.56
N PHE A 4 -12.78 -21.03 24.78
CA PHE A 4 -12.93 -19.60 24.60
C PHE A 4 -12.03 -19.13 23.44
N VAL A 5 -12.62 -18.42 22.49
CA VAL A 5 -11.89 -17.78 21.37
C VAL A 5 -12.14 -16.30 21.45
N CYS A 6 -11.08 -15.51 21.51
CA CYS A 6 -11.15 -14.06 21.45
C CYS A 6 -10.76 -13.58 20.05
N LYS A 7 -11.65 -12.86 19.39
CA LYS A 7 -11.37 -12.20 18.11
C LYS A 7 -11.55 -10.69 18.30
N PRO A 8 -10.46 -9.89 18.27
CA PRO A 8 -10.56 -8.46 18.42
C PRO A 8 -11.22 -7.84 17.19
N ASN A 9 -12.16 -6.94 17.40
CA ASN A 9 -12.75 -6.13 16.35
C ASN A 9 -11.99 -4.80 16.25
N ARG A 10 -11.33 -4.56 15.12
CA ARG A 10 -10.52 -3.36 14.91
C ARG A 10 -11.37 -2.19 14.42
N GLY A 11 -10.98 -0.97 14.80
CA GLY A 11 -11.81 0.21 14.66
C GLY A 11 -11.78 0.93 13.31
N HIS A 12 -10.83 0.66 12.43
CA HIS A 12 -10.73 1.31 11.12
C HIS A 12 -11.12 0.38 9.98
N GLY A 13 -11.36 0.96 8.78
CA GLY A 13 -11.84 0.21 7.62
C GLY A 13 -10.89 -0.91 7.20
N ASN A 14 -11.31 -2.15 7.40
CA ASN A 14 -10.67 -3.38 6.92
C ASN A 14 -9.18 -3.55 7.29
N VAL A 15 -8.75 -3.07 8.45
CA VAL A 15 -7.36 -3.23 8.93
C VAL A 15 -6.95 -4.70 8.95
N THR A 16 -7.83 -5.60 9.41
CA THR A 16 -7.54 -7.04 9.45
C THR A 16 -7.33 -7.62 8.05
N GLY A 17 -8.12 -7.20 7.07
CA GLY A 17 -7.93 -7.64 5.68
C GLY A 17 -6.61 -7.14 5.10
N ALA A 18 -6.25 -5.89 5.34
CA ALA A 18 -4.98 -5.32 4.92
C ALA A 18 -3.79 -6.05 5.57
N ASP A 19 -3.83 -6.28 6.89
CA ASP A 19 -2.81 -7.03 7.62
C ASP A 19 -2.63 -8.45 7.06
N ASN A 20 -3.72 -9.15 6.73
CA ASN A 20 -3.67 -10.48 6.13
C ASN A 20 -2.99 -10.45 4.76
N VAL A 21 -3.33 -9.51 3.89
CA VAL A 21 -2.72 -9.38 2.57
C VAL A 21 -1.22 -9.06 2.69
N VAL A 22 -0.84 -8.15 3.57
CA VAL A 22 0.57 -7.83 3.82
C VAL A 22 1.30 -9.06 4.36
N ALA A 23 0.68 -9.82 5.28
CA ALA A 23 1.27 -11.05 5.82
C ALA A 23 1.48 -12.14 4.74
N TRP A 24 0.54 -12.32 3.82
CA TRP A 24 0.69 -13.27 2.70
C TRP A 24 1.82 -12.87 1.74
N ARG A 25 2.04 -11.58 1.55
CA ARG A 25 3.03 -11.06 0.61
C ARG A 25 4.43 -10.93 1.21
N THR A 26 4.54 -10.69 2.51
CA THR A 26 5.80 -10.33 3.16
C THR A 26 6.20 -11.23 4.32
N GLY A 27 5.27 -12.01 4.87
CA GLY A 27 5.44 -12.76 6.12
C GLY A 27 5.17 -11.95 7.39
N TYR A 28 4.81 -10.66 7.26
CA TYR A 28 4.59 -9.75 8.39
C TYR A 28 3.26 -8.99 8.26
N PRO A 29 2.50 -8.75 9.35
CA PRO A 29 1.14 -8.21 9.24
C PRO A 29 1.07 -6.69 9.04
N PHE A 30 2.04 -5.92 9.55
CA PHE A 30 2.08 -4.45 9.50
C PHE A 30 3.49 -3.94 9.79
N GLY A 31 3.74 -2.63 9.73
CA GLY A 31 5.04 -2.04 10.04
C GLY A 31 6.17 -2.63 9.20
N VAL A 32 5.91 -2.80 7.90
CA VAL A 32 6.83 -3.43 6.95
C VAL A 32 7.56 -2.35 6.16
N ASN A 33 8.88 -2.40 6.18
CA ASN A 33 9.74 -1.53 5.39
C ASN A 33 10.32 -2.31 4.20
N LEU A 34 10.06 -1.82 2.99
CA LEU A 34 10.49 -2.40 1.72
C LEU A 34 11.61 -1.60 1.02
N ALA A 35 12.15 -0.55 1.64
CA ALA A 35 13.12 0.36 1.02
C ALA A 35 14.42 -0.31 0.52
N ARG A 36 14.72 -1.53 0.99
CA ARG A 36 15.90 -2.30 0.53
C ARG A 36 15.55 -3.39 -0.49
N GLY A 37 14.33 -3.40 -1.03
CA GLY A 37 13.88 -4.42 -1.98
C GLY A 37 13.44 -5.76 -1.33
N TYR A 38 13.48 -5.88 -0.01
CA TYR A 38 12.97 -7.02 0.75
C TYR A 38 12.24 -6.55 2.02
N PRO A 39 11.27 -7.33 2.52
CA PRO A 39 10.49 -6.94 3.69
C PRO A 39 11.35 -7.00 4.98
N ARG A 40 11.30 -5.93 5.76
CA ARG A 40 11.84 -5.84 7.12
C ARG A 40 10.70 -5.45 8.05
N PHE A 41 10.62 -6.10 9.19
CA PHE A 41 9.57 -5.89 10.18
C PHE A 41 10.16 -5.52 11.52
N ASN A 42 9.77 -4.36 12.02
CA ASN A 42 10.05 -3.94 13.39
C ASN A 42 8.98 -2.94 13.86
N PRO A 43 7.98 -3.38 14.64
CA PRO A 43 7.04 -2.47 15.30
C PRO A 43 7.80 -1.50 16.22
N GLY A 44 7.43 -0.21 16.20
CA GLY A 44 8.17 0.83 16.92
C GLY A 44 9.32 1.45 16.11
N GLU A 45 9.65 0.88 14.95
CA GLU A 45 10.60 1.47 14.00
C GLU A 45 9.95 1.72 12.63
N TYR A 46 9.20 0.74 12.10
CA TYR A 46 8.64 0.81 10.74
C TYR A 46 7.13 1.04 10.72
N THR A 47 6.50 1.31 11.83
CA THR A 47 5.09 1.73 11.81
C THR A 47 4.97 3.13 11.23
N ALA A 48 3.85 3.42 10.56
CA ALA A 48 3.63 4.71 9.91
C ALA A 48 3.81 5.90 10.87
N SER A 49 3.33 5.77 12.11
CA SER A 49 3.50 6.78 13.15
C SER A 49 4.97 7.05 13.48
N ASP A 50 5.80 6.00 13.55
CA ASP A 50 7.21 6.13 13.91
C ASP A 50 8.04 6.71 12.75
N VAL A 51 7.79 6.23 11.53
CA VAL A 51 8.44 6.74 10.31
C VAL A 51 8.13 8.22 10.10
N LEU A 52 6.86 8.62 10.24
CA LEU A 52 6.46 10.03 10.15
C LEU A 52 7.06 10.87 11.28
N ALA A 53 7.08 10.37 12.52
CA ALA A 53 7.62 11.12 13.66
C ALA A 53 9.14 11.38 13.52
N ARG A 54 9.87 10.54 12.78
CA ARG A 54 11.28 10.72 12.47
C ARG A 54 11.55 11.49 11.19
N GLY A 55 10.52 11.88 10.44
CA GLY A 55 10.67 12.62 9.19
C GLY A 55 11.25 11.81 8.04
N GLU A 56 11.02 10.51 8.01
CA GLU A 56 11.62 9.59 7.02
C GLU A 56 10.75 9.35 5.77
N ALA A 57 9.55 9.92 5.72
CA ALA A 57 8.64 9.79 4.57
C ALA A 57 8.65 11.06 3.73
N ASP A 58 8.72 10.92 2.40
CA ASP A 58 8.67 12.02 1.44
C ASP A 58 7.27 12.22 0.84
N ALA A 59 6.42 11.21 0.91
CA ALA A 59 5.02 11.22 0.49
C ALA A 59 4.23 10.14 1.21
N ALA A 60 2.88 10.21 1.19
CA ALA A 60 2.03 9.19 1.80
C ALA A 60 0.75 8.92 0.99
N ILE A 61 0.26 7.68 1.08
CA ILE A 61 -1.10 7.30 0.69
C ILE A 61 -1.81 6.80 1.94
N ILE A 62 -2.94 7.40 2.28
CA ILE A 62 -3.71 7.11 3.50
C ILE A 62 -5.08 6.59 3.08
N ILE A 63 -5.42 5.38 3.52
CA ILE A 63 -6.67 4.72 3.14
C ILE A 63 -7.47 4.40 4.39
N ALA A 64 -8.70 4.92 4.48
CA ALA A 64 -9.67 4.67 5.55
C ALA A 64 -9.08 4.83 6.97
N SER A 65 -8.23 5.84 7.16
CA SER A 65 -7.56 6.14 8.42
C SER A 65 -7.44 7.64 8.65
N ASP A 66 -7.39 8.06 9.92
CA ASP A 66 -7.26 9.46 10.29
C ASP A 66 -6.01 9.73 11.15
N PRO A 67 -4.80 9.74 10.55
CA PRO A 67 -3.56 10.08 11.24
C PRO A 67 -3.58 11.45 11.91
N MET A 68 -4.26 12.44 11.31
CA MET A 68 -4.35 13.78 11.87
C MET A 68 -5.09 13.82 13.22
N ALA A 69 -6.02 12.90 13.45
CA ALA A 69 -6.71 12.76 14.72
C ALA A 69 -5.96 11.85 15.72
N ASN A 70 -5.15 10.89 15.24
CA ASN A 70 -4.71 9.76 16.06
C ASN A 70 -3.20 9.66 16.29
N PHE A 71 -2.37 10.29 15.44
CA PHE A 71 -0.91 10.17 15.53
C PHE A 71 -0.33 11.22 16.51
N SER A 72 0.92 10.99 16.91
CA SER A 72 1.69 11.92 17.74
C SER A 72 1.90 13.26 17.04
N GLU A 73 2.11 14.32 17.81
CA GLU A 73 2.32 15.67 17.25
C GLU A 73 3.49 15.72 16.24
N PRO A 74 4.68 15.15 16.51
CA PRO A 74 5.76 15.13 15.50
C PRO A 74 5.35 14.45 14.19
N ALA A 75 4.63 13.33 14.25
CA ALA A 75 4.16 12.62 13.07
C ALA A 75 3.15 13.45 12.26
N ARG A 76 2.23 14.15 12.94
CA ARG A 76 1.26 15.05 12.29
C ARG A 76 1.93 16.25 11.63
N GLN A 77 2.90 16.85 12.30
CA GLN A 77 3.66 17.98 11.74
C GLN A 77 4.43 17.57 10.50
N HIS A 78 5.08 16.41 10.52
CA HIS A 78 5.78 15.90 9.34
C HIS A 78 4.80 15.58 8.21
N LEU A 79 3.69 14.90 8.50
CA LEU A 79 2.66 14.59 7.50
C LEU A 79 2.15 15.85 6.79
N LYS A 80 1.96 16.97 7.51
CA LYS A 80 1.58 18.27 6.92
C LYS A 80 2.65 18.88 6.01
N SER A 81 3.90 18.48 6.15
CA SER A 81 5.01 19.02 5.37
C SER A 81 5.31 18.26 4.07
N ILE A 82 4.66 17.12 3.86
CA ILE A 82 4.85 16.26 2.70
C ILE A 82 3.55 16.14 1.89
N PRO A 83 3.60 15.88 0.58
CA PRO A 83 2.41 15.60 -0.21
C PRO A 83 1.80 14.25 0.21
N TYR A 84 0.49 14.20 0.34
CA TYR A 84 -0.19 12.93 0.56
C TYR A 84 -1.58 12.87 -0.08
N ILE A 85 -2.00 11.66 -0.39
CA ILE A 85 -3.32 11.33 -0.93
C ILE A 85 -4.12 10.63 0.17
N ALA A 86 -5.39 11.01 0.34
CA ALA A 86 -6.28 10.41 1.33
C ALA A 86 -7.54 9.84 0.67
N PHE A 87 -7.94 8.64 1.08
CA PHE A 87 -9.19 7.98 0.69
C PHE A 87 -10.05 7.76 1.92
N ASP A 88 -11.24 8.32 1.94
CA ASP A 88 -12.19 8.09 3.04
C ASP A 88 -13.63 8.28 2.53
N PRO A 89 -14.63 7.51 2.97
CA PRO A 89 -16.02 7.72 2.60
C PRO A 89 -16.63 9.01 3.18
N LYS A 90 -15.92 9.67 4.09
CA LYS A 90 -16.35 10.93 4.72
C LYS A 90 -15.18 11.90 4.89
N GLU A 91 -15.53 13.16 5.08
CA GLU A 91 -14.55 14.18 5.42
C GLU A 91 -13.99 13.96 6.84
N THR A 92 -12.65 13.96 6.96
CA THR A 92 -11.89 13.83 8.19
C THR A 92 -10.84 14.96 8.28
N PRO A 93 -10.23 15.22 9.44
CA PRO A 93 -9.06 16.10 9.51
C PRO A 93 -7.97 15.73 8.50
N THR A 94 -7.72 14.44 8.29
CA THR A 94 -6.72 13.96 7.32
C THR A 94 -7.10 14.27 5.88
N THR A 95 -8.34 14.01 5.46
CA THR A 95 -8.77 14.31 4.08
C THR A 95 -8.84 15.80 3.80
N ARG A 96 -9.07 16.62 4.82
CA ARG A 96 -9.15 18.08 4.70
C ARG A 96 -7.78 18.72 4.45
N ASP A 97 -6.74 18.17 5.05
CA ASP A 97 -5.35 18.66 4.92
C ASP A 97 -4.59 17.95 3.76
N ALA A 98 -5.18 16.95 3.10
CA ALA A 98 -4.55 16.19 2.01
C ALA A 98 -4.39 17.05 0.74
N GLU A 99 -3.30 16.83 0.00
CA GLU A 99 -3.10 17.43 -1.33
C GLU A 99 -4.18 16.97 -2.33
N VAL A 100 -4.51 15.67 -2.26
CA VAL A 100 -5.61 15.07 -3.01
C VAL A 100 -6.44 14.19 -2.09
N ALA A 101 -7.73 14.46 -2.00
CA ALA A 101 -8.67 13.65 -1.24
C ALA A 101 -9.74 13.03 -2.17
N PHE A 102 -9.93 11.73 -2.04
CA PHE A 102 -10.99 11.01 -2.73
C PHE A 102 -12.09 10.60 -1.74
N THR A 103 -13.32 11.00 -2.03
CA THR A 103 -14.48 10.40 -1.38
C THR A 103 -14.76 9.07 -2.05
N VAL A 104 -14.74 7.99 -1.28
CA VAL A 104 -14.84 6.62 -1.80
C VAL A 104 -16.13 5.93 -1.40
N ALA A 105 -16.53 4.94 -2.21
CA ALA A 105 -17.65 4.08 -1.92
C ALA A 105 -17.35 3.13 -0.74
N THR A 106 -18.34 2.85 0.08
CA THR A 106 -18.18 2.00 1.27
C THR A 106 -18.52 0.54 0.97
N TYR A 107 -17.63 -0.36 1.36
CA TYR A 107 -17.82 -1.81 1.22
C TYR A 107 -19.04 -2.30 2.00
N GLY A 108 -19.84 -3.16 1.36
CA GLY A 108 -21.08 -3.70 1.93
C GLY A 108 -22.24 -2.70 2.00
N ILE A 109 -22.01 -1.44 1.64
CA ILE A 109 -23.05 -0.42 1.48
C ILE A 109 -23.19 -0.08 0.00
N ASN A 110 -22.12 0.32 -0.67
CA ASN A 110 -22.13 0.78 -2.05
C ASN A 110 -21.42 -0.19 -3.01
N VAL A 111 -20.45 -0.94 -2.53
CA VAL A 111 -19.70 -1.91 -3.35
C VAL A 111 -19.70 -3.29 -2.73
N PRO A 112 -19.65 -4.35 -3.58
CA PRO A 112 -19.58 -5.72 -3.10
C PRO A 112 -18.22 -6.02 -2.47
N GLY A 113 -18.15 -7.14 -1.77
CA GLY A 113 -16.89 -7.61 -1.17
C GLY A 113 -17.11 -8.92 -0.44
N THR A 114 -16.12 -9.30 0.36
CA THR A 114 -16.22 -10.45 1.25
C THR A 114 -15.91 -10.01 2.67
N VAL A 115 -16.81 -10.26 3.59
CA VAL A 115 -16.57 -10.06 5.01
C VAL A 115 -16.36 -11.42 5.69
N TYR A 116 -15.42 -11.49 6.62
CA TYR A 116 -15.21 -12.68 7.42
C TYR A 116 -15.91 -12.52 8.77
N ARG A 117 -16.83 -13.43 9.03
CA ARG A 117 -17.51 -13.52 10.32
C ARG A 117 -16.49 -13.83 11.43
N MET A 118 -16.87 -13.62 12.70
CA MET A 118 -15.98 -13.81 13.86
C MET A 118 -15.40 -15.23 14.00
N ASP A 119 -16.00 -16.21 13.34
CA ASP A 119 -15.54 -17.60 13.25
C ASP A 119 -14.85 -17.95 11.91
N ASP A 120 -14.38 -16.91 11.20
CA ASP A 120 -13.65 -17.00 9.93
C ASP A 120 -14.45 -17.55 8.73
N ILE A 121 -15.78 -17.57 8.82
CA ILE A 121 -16.63 -17.92 7.68
C ILE A 121 -16.76 -16.73 6.73
N PRO A 122 -16.37 -16.87 5.44
CA PRO A 122 -16.54 -15.82 4.46
C PRO A 122 -18.01 -15.63 4.09
N ILE A 123 -18.48 -14.38 4.08
CA ILE A 123 -19.83 -14.01 3.72
C ILE A 123 -19.74 -12.97 2.58
N PRO A 124 -20.41 -13.18 1.43
CA PRO A 124 -20.42 -12.21 0.37
C PRO A 124 -21.25 -10.98 0.78
N LEU A 125 -20.65 -9.80 0.63
CA LEU A 125 -21.35 -8.53 0.77
C LEU A 125 -22.00 -8.16 -0.57
N ARG A 126 -23.24 -7.68 -0.52
CA ARG A 126 -23.94 -7.15 -1.67
C ARG A 126 -24.17 -5.65 -1.46
N PRO A 127 -24.04 -4.82 -2.51
CA PRO A 127 -24.39 -3.42 -2.41
C PRO A 127 -25.86 -3.26 -1.95
N ALA A 128 -26.07 -2.39 -0.99
CA ALA A 128 -27.39 -2.04 -0.49
C ALA A 128 -27.96 -0.78 -1.18
N PHE A 129 -27.04 0.11 -1.59
CA PHE A 129 -27.37 1.38 -2.23
C PHE A 129 -26.38 1.67 -3.34
N ASP A 130 -26.88 2.25 -4.44
CA ASP A 130 -26.02 2.77 -5.51
C ASP A 130 -25.25 3.99 -5.03
N CYS A 131 -24.03 4.16 -5.55
CA CYS A 131 -23.14 5.27 -5.25
C CYS A 131 -22.41 5.71 -6.52
N HIS A 132 -22.18 7.01 -6.64
CA HIS A 132 -21.40 7.59 -7.74
C HIS A 132 -19.90 7.72 -7.42
N HIS A 133 -19.52 7.44 -6.18
CA HIS A 133 -18.13 7.48 -5.77
C HIS A 133 -17.39 6.21 -6.21
N PRO A 134 -16.13 6.33 -6.65
CA PRO A 134 -15.33 5.17 -6.99
C PRO A 134 -14.99 4.36 -5.74
N SER A 135 -14.69 3.09 -5.91
CA SER A 135 -14.09 2.25 -4.86
C SER A 135 -12.60 2.54 -4.71
N ASP A 136 -12.02 2.19 -3.55
CA ASP A 136 -10.57 2.23 -3.34
C ASP A 136 -9.81 1.47 -4.42
N LEU A 137 -10.35 0.32 -4.85
CA LEU A 137 -9.74 -0.51 -5.88
C LEU A 137 -9.64 0.23 -7.23
N GLU A 138 -10.72 0.87 -7.67
CA GLU A 138 -10.74 1.62 -8.94
C GLU A 138 -9.73 2.75 -8.93
N ILE A 139 -9.62 3.49 -7.83
CA ILE A 139 -8.66 4.59 -7.70
C ILE A 139 -7.22 4.05 -7.70
N LEU A 140 -6.94 3.00 -6.92
CA LEU A 140 -5.59 2.42 -6.85
C LEU A 140 -5.16 1.82 -8.18
N GLN A 141 -6.06 1.19 -8.93
CA GLN A 141 -5.77 0.70 -10.29
C GLN A 141 -5.49 1.85 -11.26
N GLY A 142 -6.23 2.95 -11.15
CA GLY A 142 -5.98 4.16 -11.94
C GLY A 142 -4.61 4.76 -11.63
N ILE A 143 -4.22 4.84 -10.37
CA ILE A 143 -2.90 5.32 -9.94
C ILE A 143 -1.80 4.39 -10.46
N GLU A 144 -1.95 3.07 -10.30
CA GLU A 144 -0.99 2.09 -10.79
C GLU A 144 -0.76 2.22 -12.30
N THR A 145 -1.85 2.26 -13.07
CA THR A 145 -1.78 2.44 -14.53
C THR A 145 -1.02 3.71 -14.89
N ARG A 146 -1.33 4.83 -14.22
CA ARG A 146 -0.68 6.10 -14.52
C ARG A 146 0.80 6.12 -14.14
N VAL A 147 1.16 5.50 -13.03
CA VAL A 147 2.56 5.36 -12.61
C VAL A 147 3.34 4.52 -13.62
N GLN A 148 2.78 3.41 -14.12
CA GLN A 148 3.42 2.58 -15.14
C GLN A 148 3.63 3.34 -16.45
N GLU A 149 2.65 4.14 -16.89
CA GLU A 149 2.79 5.01 -18.07
C GLU A 149 3.93 6.02 -17.90
N LEU A 150 4.02 6.67 -16.73
CA LEU A 150 5.07 7.65 -16.45
C LEU A 150 6.46 7.00 -16.43
N ILE A 151 6.61 5.85 -15.80
CA ILE A 151 7.87 5.09 -15.78
C ILE A 151 8.28 4.70 -17.23
N ALA A 152 7.33 4.27 -18.05
CA ALA A 152 7.61 3.94 -19.44
C ALA A 152 8.07 5.15 -20.27
N LEU A 153 7.54 6.34 -19.98
CA LEU A 153 7.96 7.59 -20.64
C LEU A 153 9.34 8.09 -20.17
N GLU A 154 9.70 7.84 -18.91
CA GLU A 154 10.99 8.20 -18.33
C GLU A 154 12.12 7.24 -18.65
N SER A 155 11.82 6.04 -19.19
CA SER A 155 12.79 5.03 -19.62
C SER A 155 12.99 5.06 -21.14
N PRO A 156 13.67 6.07 -21.74
CA PRO A 156 13.97 6.05 -23.17
C PRO A 156 15.15 5.14 -23.43
N ALA A 157 14.90 4.04 -24.17
CA ALA A 157 15.86 3.37 -25.06
C ALA A 157 17.21 2.93 -24.46
N THR A 158 17.22 1.91 -23.60
CA THR A 158 18.45 1.15 -23.32
C THR A 158 18.55 -0.14 -24.17
N GLU A 159 17.63 -0.38 -25.11
CA GLU A 159 17.62 -1.59 -25.93
C GLU A 159 18.37 -1.50 -27.27
N GLU A 160 18.81 -0.35 -27.71
CA GLU A 160 19.48 -0.21 -29.02
C GLU A 160 20.99 -0.51 -29.02
N ASN A 161 21.61 -0.78 -27.87
CA ASN A 161 23.07 -0.99 -27.78
C ASN A 161 23.53 -2.40 -27.42
N SER A 162 22.64 -3.37 -27.44
CA SER A 162 22.95 -4.79 -27.19
C SER A 162 23.40 -5.57 -28.45
N SER A 163 23.24 -5.01 -29.67
CA SER A 163 23.54 -5.71 -30.91
C SER A 163 24.95 -5.51 -31.50
N LEU A 164 25.82 -4.77 -30.78
CA LEU A 164 27.19 -4.46 -31.22
C LEU A 164 28.28 -4.96 -30.27
N ARG A 165 28.20 -6.23 -29.86
CA ARG A 165 29.40 -6.91 -29.36
C ARG A 165 29.91 -7.88 -30.45
N PRO A 166 31.08 -7.59 -31.07
CA PRO A 166 31.68 -8.54 -31.97
C PRO A 166 32.14 -9.81 -31.23
N ALA A 167 31.88 -10.95 -31.83
CA ALA A 167 32.30 -12.24 -31.31
C ALA A 167 33.82 -12.24 -31.07
N ARG A 168 34.25 -12.56 -29.87
CA ARG A 168 35.66 -12.86 -29.60
C ARG A 168 36.02 -14.18 -30.25
N GLU A 169 36.88 -14.13 -31.26
CA GLU A 169 37.55 -15.31 -31.84
C GLU A 169 38.33 -16.04 -30.75
N SER A 170 38.01 -17.30 -30.58
CA SER A 170 38.76 -18.23 -29.75
C SER A 170 40.01 -18.68 -30.54
N THR A 171 41.16 -18.07 -30.28
CA THR A 171 42.43 -18.64 -30.71
C THR A 171 42.80 -19.80 -29.78
N ASN A 172 42.66 -21.00 -30.33
CA ASN A 172 43.26 -22.22 -29.78
C ASN A 172 44.78 -22.14 -29.92
N GLY A 173 45.46 -21.97 -28.80
CA GLY A 173 46.91 -22.18 -28.70
C GLY A 173 47.20 -23.60 -28.23
N SER A 174 47.58 -24.46 -29.14
CA SER A 174 48.22 -25.75 -28.86
C SER A 174 49.60 -25.51 -28.23
N VAL A 175 49.85 -26.08 -27.09
CA VAL A 175 51.22 -26.27 -26.56
C VAL A 175 51.44 -27.76 -26.41
N THR A 176 52.35 -28.25 -27.25
CA THR A 176 53.09 -29.50 -27.10
C THR A 176 54.34 -29.22 -26.28
N GLU A 177 54.51 -29.96 -25.25
CA GLU A 177 55.63 -30.72 -24.70
C GLU A 177 55.45 -31.01 -23.24
#